data_8812fc8622b6813a591c89bb26284766
#
_entry.id   8812fc8622b6813a591c89bb26284766
#
_cell.length_a   1.000
_cell.length_b   1.000
_cell.length_c   1.000
_cell.angle_alpha   90.00
_cell.angle_beta   90.00
_cell.angle_gamma   90.00
#
_symmetry.space_group_name_H-M   'P 1'
#
loop_
_entity.id
_entity.type
_entity.pdbx_description
1 polymer ?
#
loop_
_entity_poly.entity_id
_entity_poly.type
_entity_poly.pdbx_seq_one_letter_code
_entity_poly.pdbx_strand_id
1 'polypeptide(L)'
;MPRSGTLGNPQPYTPFGVFAGLSFWGGGLTLLAAAPGIGKTSWLLRMIFESACLHIPSAIGCYEHTPEELRFRLFLQTEAMTGGPHTQPSQPIVEAALARASEAVLLSLNSREDTVRALEDMLIHDYAFPVKGPALIAVDYLNRVPVVGLTGMMNEEGRSGEAAAALREMARHHGWAIIAAAALKSERFNDGDDLSALLGDERVPYEADRVLVVNRTGDVRDCGCAPLEVL
;
A
#
# COMPACT_ATOMS: atom_id res chain seq x y z
N MET A 1 18.53 -0.22 -26.86
CA MET A 1 19.25 0.53 -25.82
C MET A 1 18.56 0.23 -24.50
N PRO A 2 19.21 -0.34 -23.51
CA PRO A 2 18.61 -0.59 -22.21
C PRO A 2 18.31 0.76 -21.55
N ARG A 3 17.09 0.94 -21.09
CA ARG A 3 16.71 2.11 -20.28
C ARG A 3 17.43 1.97 -18.93
N SER A 4 18.41 2.79 -18.70
CA SER A 4 19.03 2.98 -17.38
C SER A 4 18.05 3.73 -16.48
N GLY A 5 16.92 3.11 -16.15
CA GLY A 5 16.15 3.50 -14.98
C GLY A 5 16.95 3.00 -13.79
N THR A 6 17.49 3.89 -12.99
CA THR A 6 17.99 3.55 -11.67
C THR A 6 16.83 2.93 -10.90
N LEU A 7 16.77 1.59 -10.91
CA LEU A 7 15.96 0.85 -9.95
C LEU A 7 16.40 1.35 -8.59
N GLY A 8 15.49 2.00 -7.88
CA GLY A 8 15.77 2.46 -6.53
C GLY A 8 16.30 1.30 -5.70
N ASN A 9 17.19 1.57 -4.78
CA ASN A 9 17.65 0.53 -3.85
C ASN A 9 16.43 -0.12 -3.21
N PRO A 10 16.43 -1.47 -3.02
CA PRO A 10 15.35 -2.13 -2.31
C PRO A 10 15.17 -1.44 -0.96
N GLN A 11 13.93 -1.23 -0.56
CA GLN A 11 13.66 -0.72 0.77
C GLN A 11 14.25 -1.73 1.78
N PRO A 12 14.98 -1.27 2.81
CA PRO A 12 15.59 -2.17 3.79
C PRO A 12 14.56 -2.83 4.71
N TYR A 13 13.31 -2.76 4.34
CA TYR A 13 12.19 -3.23 5.10
C TYR A 13 11.70 -4.59 4.58
N THR A 14 11.70 -5.56 5.48
CA THR A 14 11.13 -6.90 5.25
C THR A 14 9.99 -7.09 6.23
N PRO A 15 8.73 -7.17 5.76
CA PRO A 15 7.59 -7.37 6.63
C PRO A 15 7.65 -8.73 7.33
N PHE A 16 7.01 -8.82 8.49
CA PHE A 16 6.86 -10.06 9.22
C PHE A 16 5.68 -10.91 8.72
N GLY A 17 5.59 -12.16 9.17
CA GLY A 17 4.50 -13.06 8.83
C GLY A 17 4.51 -13.46 7.37
N VAL A 18 3.36 -13.43 6.71
CA VAL A 18 3.18 -13.92 5.33
C VAL A 18 3.93 -13.09 4.27
N PHE A 19 4.34 -11.88 4.60
CA PHE A 19 5.16 -11.04 3.73
C PHE A 19 6.67 -11.14 4.02
N ALA A 20 7.07 -11.99 4.97
CA ALA A 20 8.48 -12.18 5.30
C ALA A 20 9.27 -12.60 4.05
N GLY A 21 10.39 -11.93 3.83
CA GLY A 21 11.25 -12.18 2.66
C GLY A 21 10.89 -11.37 1.41
N LEU A 22 9.79 -10.61 1.39
CA LEU A 22 9.50 -9.67 0.32
C LEU A 22 10.29 -8.37 0.54
N SER A 23 10.79 -7.81 -0.56
CA SER A 23 11.41 -6.48 -0.56
C SER A 23 10.56 -5.53 -1.39
N PHE A 24 10.34 -4.32 -0.89
CA PHE A 24 9.65 -3.28 -1.62
C PHE A 24 10.66 -2.31 -2.23
N TRP A 25 10.51 -2.02 -3.52
CA TRP A 25 11.47 -1.25 -4.28
C TRP A 25 11.07 0.22 -4.33
N GLY A 26 11.99 1.09 -4.03
CA GLY A 26 11.82 2.52 -4.26
C GLY A 26 11.61 2.82 -5.75
N GLY A 27 10.60 3.62 -6.06
CA GLY A 27 10.19 3.92 -7.44
C GLY A 27 9.25 2.87 -8.06
N GLY A 28 8.80 1.87 -7.29
CA GLY A 28 7.90 0.82 -7.75
C GLY A 28 6.49 0.88 -7.15
N LEU A 29 5.50 0.42 -7.92
CA LEU A 29 4.13 0.20 -7.49
C LEU A 29 3.88 -1.29 -7.27
N THR A 30 3.52 -1.66 -6.04
CA THR A 30 3.06 -3.01 -5.69
C THR A 30 1.55 -2.98 -5.45
N LEU A 31 0.80 -3.89 -6.04
CA LEU A 31 -0.61 -4.10 -5.73
C LEU A 31 -0.77 -5.23 -4.72
N LEU A 32 -1.57 -5.00 -3.69
CA LEU A 32 -1.99 -6.00 -2.71
C LEU A 32 -3.45 -6.35 -2.97
N ALA A 33 -3.68 -7.45 -3.67
CA ALA A 33 -4.99 -7.90 -4.06
C ALA A 33 -5.54 -8.98 -3.12
N ALA A 34 -6.77 -8.83 -2.70
CA ALA A 34 -7.46 -9.83 -1.90
C ALA A 34 -8.98 -9.64 -1.96
N ALA A 35 -9.72 -10.70 -1.65
CA ALA A 35 -11.16 -10.62 -1.45
C ALA A 35 -11.52 -9.67 -0.29
N PRO A 36 -12.77 -9.17 -0.22
CA PRO A 36 -13.25 -8.41 0.92
C PRO A 36 -13.09 -9.22 2.23
N GLY A 37 -12.76 -8.53 3.33
CA GLY A 37 -12.66 -9.14 4.65
C GLY A 37 -11.37 -9.92 4.95
N ILE A 38 -10.45 -10.07 3.99
CA ILE A 38 -9.16 -10.77 4.19
C ILE A 38 -8.18 -9.91 5.03
N GLY A 39 -8.47 -8.61 5.19
CA GLY A 39 -7.65 -7.75 6.02
C GLY A 39 -6.62 -6.91 5.28
N LYS A 40 -6.86 -6.53 4.01
CA LYS A 40 -5.95 -5.64 3.22
C LYS A 40 -5.50 -4.42 4.01
N THR A 41 -6.43 -3.67 4.58
CA THR A 41 -6.13 -2.49 5.42
C THR A 41 -5.21 -2.84 6.58
N SER A 42 -5.46 -3.97 7.25
CA SER A 42 -4.63 -4.42 8.37
C SER A 42 -3.20 -4.75 7.94
N TRP A 43 -3.03 -5.34 6.77
CA TRP A 43 -1.72 -5.62 6.18
C TRP A 43 -0.98 -4.34 5.82
N LEU A 44 -1.66 -3.38 5.19
CA LEU A 44 -1.07 -2.08 4.86
C LEU A 44 -0.65 -1.33 6.12
N LEU A 45 -1.51 -1.26 7.13
CA LEU A 45 -1.19 -0.63 8.41
C LEU A 45 0.03 -1.27 9.07
N ARG A 46 0.12 -2.59 9.02
CA ARG A 46 1.28 -3.31 9.55
C ARG A 46 2.57 -2.91 8.87
N MET A 47 2.58 -2.87 7.53
CA MET A 47 3.76 -2.48 6.76
C MET A 47 4.18 -1.03 7.05
N ILE A 48 3.22 -0.11 7.11
CA ILE A 48 3.47 1.30 7.44
C ILE A 48 4.06 1.43 8.84
N PHE A 49 3.50 0.73 9.83
CA PHE A 49 4.01 0.73 11.19
C PHE A 49 5.44 0.20 11.28
N GLU A 50 5.72 -0.94 10.67
CA GLU A 50 7.07 -1.53 10.70
C GLU A 50 8.10 -0.64 9.99
N SER A 51 7.69 0.01 8.88
CA SER A 51 8.54 0.97 8.17
C SER A 51 8.85 2.19 9.04
N ALA A 52 7.85 2.74 9.74
CA ALA A 52 8.05 3.82 10.70
C ALA A 52 8.99 3.41 11.84
N CYS A 53 8.89 2.18 12.35
CA CYS A 53 9.81 1.65 13.35
C CYS A 53 11.29 1.59 12.87
N LEU A 54 11.51 1.56 11.56
CA LEU A 54 12.82 1.64 10.93
C LEU A 54 13.22 3.08 10.54
N HIS A 55 12.45 4.08 10.99
CA HIS A 55 12.63 5.50 10.66
C HIS A 55 12.58 5.78 9.15
N ILE A 56 11.82 4.98 8.40
CA ILE A 56 11.51 5.23 7.01
C ILE A 56 10.21 6.04 6.98
N PRO A 57 10.19 7.25 6.37
CA PRO A 57 8.97 8.01 6.21
C PRO A 57 7.86 7.15 5.62
N SER A 58 6.73 7.05 6.29
CA SER A 58 5.67 6.14 5.89
C SER A 58 4.29 6.72 6.13
N ALA A 59 3.40 6.52 5.15
CA ALA A 59 2.04 7.03 5.18
C ALA A 59 1.04 6.03 4.62
N ILE A 60 -0.21 6.11 5.08
CA ILE A 60 -1.35 5.48 4.43
C ILE A 60 -2.39 6.54 4.07
N GLY A 61 -2.75 6.62 2.79
CA GLY A 61 -3.92 7.32 2.29
C GLY A 61 -5.10 6.37 2.20
N CYS A 62 -6.11 6.56 3.02
CA CYS A 62 -7.27 5.68 3.11
C CYS A 62 -8.55 6.40 2.69
N TYR A 63 -9.29 5.81 1.76
CA TYR A 63 -10.56 6.31 1.25
C TYR A 63 -11.81 5.69 1.92
N GLU A 64 -11.60 4.82 2.92
CA GLU A 64 -12.70 4.08 3.57
C GLU A 64 -12.78 4.30 5.07
N HIS A 65 -11.67 4.64 5.73
CA HIS A 65 -11.58 4.72 7.18
C HIS A 65 -11.08 6.08 7.63
N THR A 66 -11.54 6.51 8.81
CA THR A 66 -11.02 7.72 9.46
C THR A 66 -9.64 7.47 10.08
N PRO A 67 -8.85 8.52 10.35
CA PRO A 67 -7.57 8.38 11.04
C PRO A 67 -7.71 7.72 12.43
N GLU A 68 -8.83 7.97 13.13
CA GLU A 68 -9.12 7.40 14.43
C GLU A 68 -9.34 5.89 14.34
N GLU A 69 -10.11 5.44 13.33
CA GLU A 69 -10.31 4.01 13.06
C GLU A 69 -9.00 3.32 12.68
N LEU A 70 -8.17 3.95 11.86
CA LEU A 70 -6.86 3.42 11.49
C LEU A 70 -5.92 3.32 12.70
N ARG A 71 -5.89 4.36 13.56
CA ARG A 71 -5.11 4.34 14.82
C ARG A 71 -5.58 3.23 15.75
N PHE A 72 -6.89 3.06 15.90
CA PHE A 72 -7.45 2.01 16.74
C PHE A 72 -7.08 0.61 16.23
N ARG A 73 -7.18 0.37 14.91
CA ARG A 73 -6.75 -0.90 14.30
C ARG A 73 -5.26 -1.15 14.50
N LEU A 74 -4.43 -0.12 14.33
CA LEU A 74 -3.00 -0.21 14.55
C LEU A 74 -2.66 -0.52 16.01
N PHE A 75 -3.38 0.10 16.95
CA PHE A 75 -3.27 -0.19 18.39
C PHE A 75 -3.56 -1.66 18.69
N LEU A 76 -4.69 -2.18 18.20
CA LEU A 76 -5.05 -3.59 18.39
C LEU A 76 -4.02 -4.57 17.82
N GLN A 77 -3.44 -4.24 16.66
CA GLN A 77 -2.36 -5.04 16.07
C GLN A 77 -1.10 -5.02 16.93
N THR A 78 -0.75 -3.85 17.46
CA THR A 78 0.43 -3.68 18.33
C THR A 78 0.27 -4.47 19.62
N GLU A 79 -0.91 -4.45 20.25
CA GLU A 79 -1.20 -5.28 21.42
C GLU A 79 -1.09 -6.78 21.12
N ALA A 80 -1.65 -7.23 20.00
CA ALA A 80 -1.56 -8.63 19.59
C ALA A 80 -0.11 -9.09 19.35
N MET A 81 0.76 -8.18 18.90
CA MET A 81 2.18 -8.47 18.67
C MET A 81 3.01 -8.53 19.95
N THR A 82 2.64 -7.75 20.97
CA THR A 82 3.40 -7.64 22.23
C THR A 82 3.04 -8.71 23.25
N GLY A 83 2.16 -9.67 22.93
CA GLY A 83 1.94 -10.82 23.80
C GLY A 83 0.50 -11.31 23.91
N GLY A 84 -0.44 -10.66 23.25
CA GLY A 84 -1.86 -11.04 23.29
C GLY A 84 -2.54 -10.80 24.65
N PRO A 85 -3.84 -11.10 24.76
CA PRO A 85 -4.65 -10.77 25.94
C PRO A 85 -4.28 -11.52 27.23
N HIS A 86 -3.32 -12.43 27.18
CA HIS A 86 -2.90 -13.26 28.32
C HIS A 86 -1.51 -12.95 28.86
N THR A 87 -0.71 -12.16 28.14
CA THR A 87 0.55 -11.63 28.66
C THR A 87 0.39 -10.09 28.66
N GLN A 88 0.25 -9.48 29.83
CA GLN A 88 0.31 -8.03 29.90
C GLN A 88 1.70 -7.61 29.40
N PRO A 89 1.81 -7.00 28.19
CA PRO A 89 3.08 -6.46 27.77
C PRO A 89 3.48 -5.42 28.82
N SER A 90 4.75 -5.36 29.11
CA SER A 90 5.21 -4.31 30.05
C SER A 90 4.81 -2.96 29.45
N GLN A 91 4.16 -2.12 30.26
CA GLN A 91 3.69 -0.80 29.84
C GLN A 91 4.72 -0.01 29.01
N PRO A 92 6.04 -0.06 29.31
CA PRO A 92 7.07 0.57 28.47
C PRO A 92 7.15 0.05 27.03
N ILE A 93 6.86 -1.22 26.77
CA ILE A 93 6.89 -1.78 25.41
C ILE A 93 5.71 -1.24 24.59
N VAL A 94 4.53 -1.17 25.17
CA VAL A 94 3.33 -0.61 24.52
C VAL A 94 3.53 0.88 24.24
N GLU A 95 4.03 1.64 25.21
CA GLU A 95 4.30 3.07 25.06
C GLU A 95 5.35 3.34 23.97
N ALA A 96 6.43 2.56 23.94
CA ALA A 96 7.44 2.68 22.88
C ALA A 96 6.88 2.33 21.49
N ALA A 97 6.02 1.32 21.38
CA ALA A 97 5.37 0.95 20.14
C ALA A 97 4.36 2.01 19.68
N LEU A 98 3.58 2.58 20.59
CA LEU A 98 2.65 3.67 20.28
C LEU A 98 3.39 4.97 19.91
N ALA A 99 4.49 5.30 20.56
CA ALA A 99 5.32 6.43 20.19
C ALA A 99 5.86 6.29 18.75
N ARG A 100 6.30 5.11 18.38
CA ARG A 100 6.75 4.83 17.01
C ARG A 100 5.61 4.80 16.00
N ALA A 101 4.42 4.32 16.39
CA ALA A 101 3.23 4.39 15.56
C ALA A 101 2.83 5.85 15.22
N SER A 102 3.16 6.82 16.10
CA SER A 102 2.92 8.23 15.83
C SER A 102 3.81 8.84 14.73
N GLU A 103 4.89 8.16 14.35
CA GLU A 103 5.74 8.56 13.21
C GLU A 103 5.10 8.21 11.85
N ALA A 104 4.11 7.30 11.84
CA ALA A 104 3.36 6.96 10.63
C ALA A 104 2.25 7.98 10.37
N VAL A 105 2.18 8.48 9.14
CA VAL A 105 1.12 9.41 8.72
C VAL A 105 -0.12 8.64 8.29
N LEU A 106 -1.25 8.88 8.97
CA LEU A 106 -2.53 8.25 8.67
C LEU A 106 -3.49 9.31 8.13
N LEU A 107 -3.84 9.21 6.85
CA LEU A 107 -4.69 10.14 6.13
C LEU A 107 -6.04 9.51 5.79
N SER A 108 -7.13 10.22 6.07
CA SER A 108 -8.43 9.94 5.48
C SER A 108 -8.61 10.82 4.25
N LEU A 109 -8.90 10.20 3.13
CA LEU A 109 -9.02 10.84 1.84
C LEU A 109 -10.45 10.79 1.31
N ASN A 110 -10.88 11.88 0.67
CA ASN A 110 -12.17 11.98 0.03
C ASN A 110 -12.11 11.38 -1.39
N SER A 111 -12.88 10.33 -1.62
CA SER A 111 -12.95 9.64 -2.93
C SER A 111 -13.53 10.49 -4.08
N ARG A 112 -13.93 11.72 -3.84
CA ARG A 112 -14.42 12.65 -4.87
C ARG A 112 -13.41 13.74 -5.24
N GLU A 113 -12.49 14.06 -4.34
CA GLU A 113 -11.64 15.26 -4.42
C GLU A 113 -10.15 14.93 -4.31
N ASP A 114 -9.78 14.00 -3.42
CA ASP A 114 -8.37 13.74 -3.10
C ASP A 114 -7.75 12.78 -4.11
N THR A 115 -7.26 13.32 -5.19
CA THR A 115 -6.55 12.58 -6.24
C THR A 115 -5.16 12.13 -5.78
N VAL A 116 -4.47 11.32 -6.60
CA VAL A 116 -3.06 10.98 -6.38
C VAL A 116 -2.20 12.24 -6.23
N ARG A 117 -2.48 13.28 -7.02
CA ARG A 117 -1.76 14.55 -6.93
C ARG A 117 -2.02 15.27 -5.62
N ALA A 118 -3.25 15.29 -5.13
CA ALA A 118 -3.57 15.88 -3.83
C ALA A 118 -2.87 15.12 -2.70
N LEU A 119 -2.84 13.79 -2.74
CA LEU A 119 -2.07 12.97 -1.80
C LEU A 119 -0.58 13.30 -1.83
N GLU A 120 0.01 13.40 -3.03
CA GLU A 120 1.42 13.79 -3.23
C GLU A 120 1.72 15.14 -2.59
N ASP A 121 0.89 16.16 -2.89
CA ASP A 121 1.05 17.51 -2.38
C ASP A 121 0.93 17.56 -0.84
N MET A 122 -0.05 16.86 -0.23
CA MET A 122 -0.17 16.73 1.23
C MET A 122 1.07 16.09 1.85
N LEU A 123 1.57 14.99 1.31
CA LEU A 123 2.73 14.30 1.85
C LEU A 123 3.97 15.19 1.85
N ILE A 124 4.20 15.95 0.80
CA ILE A 124 5.38 16.81 0.66
C ILE A 124 5.25 18.08 1.51
N HIS A 125 4.12 18.77 1.42
CA HIS A 125 3.99 20.11 2.01
C HIS A 125 3.52 20.11 3.45
N ASP A 126 2.61 19.19 3.81
CA ASP A 126 2.04 19.15 5.16
C ASP A 126 2.81 18.20 6.10
N TYR A 127 3.40 17.13 5.55
CA TYR A 127 4.08 16.10 6.32
C TYR A 127 5.58 15.98 6.04
N ALA A 128 6.14 16.89 5.24
CA ALA A 128 7.57 16.97 4.96
C ALA A 128 8.21 15.67 4.44
N PHE A 129 7.48 14.90 3.64
CA PHE A 129 8.05 13.73 2.98
C PHE A 129 9.18 14.13 2.02
N PRO A 130 10.21 13.30 1.86
CA PRO A 130 11.34 13.64 1.01
C PRO A 130 10.89 13.71 -0.45
N VAL A 131 11.17 14.83 -1.14
CA VAL A 131 10.88 14.97 -2.58
C VAL A 131 11.64 13.93 -3.40
N LYS A 132 12.79 13.48 -2.92
CA LYS A 132 13.55 12.34 -3.45
C LYS A 132 14.10 11.53 -2.28
N GLY A 133 13.93 10.23 -2.34
CA GLY A 133 14.50 9.36 -1.32
C GLY A 133 13.54 8.25 -0.87
N PRO A 134 13.96 7.46 0.11
CA PRO A 134 13.16 6.35 0.58
C PRO A 134 11.92 6.82 1.35
N ALA A 135 10.77 6.31 0.97
CA ALA A 135 9.52 6.40 1.72
C ALA A 135 8.63 5.21 1.35
N LEU A 136 7.73 4.82 2.24
CA LEU A 136 6.72 3.81 1.98
C LEU A 136 5.33 4.42 2.06
N ILE A 137 4.60 4.38 0.96
CA ILE A 137 3.25 4.91 0.86
C ILE A 137 2.26 3.78 0.61
N ALA A 138 1.26 3.65 1.46
CA ALA A 138 0.14 2.75 1.25
C ALA A 138 -1.09 3.52 0.76
N VAL A 139 -1.88 2.90 -0.13
CA VAL A 139 -3.16 3.46 -0.62
C VAL A 139 -4.26 2.41 -0.42
N ASP A 140 -5.28 2.77 0.34
CA ASP A 140 -6.39 1.89 0.66
C ASP A 140 -7.74 2.53 0.26
N TYR A 141 -8.30 2.18 -0.89
CA TYR A 141 -7.82 1.27 -1.92
C TYR A 141 -7.90 1.89 -3.32
N LEU A 142 -7.20 1.32 -4.27
CA LEU A 142 -7.01 1.81 -5.63
C LEU A 142 -8.31 2.22 -6.35
N ASN A 143 -9.35 1.39 -6.26
CA ASN A 143 -10.61 1.63 -6.99
C ASN A 143 -11.41 2.84 -6.47
N ARG A 144 -11.03 3.43 -5.32
CA ARG A 144 -11.65 4.63 -4.76
C ARG A 144 -10.90 5.91 -5.10
N VAL A 145 -9.70 5.80 -5.64
CA VAL A 145 -8.87 6.96 -5.99
C VAL A 145 -9.56 7.78 -7.10
N PRO A 146 -9.86 9.06 -6.89
CA PRO A 146 -10.47 9.88 -7.93
C PRO A 146 -9.43 10.28 -8.99
N VAL A 147 -9.89 10.43 -10.22
CA VAL A 147 -9.05 10.82 -11.37
C VAL A 147 -9.58 12.13 -11.95
N VAL A 148 -8.69 13.11 -12.15
CA VAL A 148 -9.05 14.44 -12.68
C VAL A 148 -9.51 14.33 -14.14
N GLY A 149 -10.55 15.05 -14.50
CA GLY A 149 -11.02 15.20 -15.90
C GLY A 149 -11.98 14.11 -16.38
N LEU A 150 -12.28 13.09 -15.57
CA LEU A 150 -13.15 11.98 -15.94
C LEU A 150 -14.56 12.08 -15.34
N THR A 151 -15.04 13.30 -15.12
CA THR A 151 -16.40 13.53 -14.64
C THR A 151 -17.41 13.09 -15.69
N GLY A 152 -18.01 11.93 -15.48
CA GLY A 152 -19.27 11.53 -16.10
C GLY A 152 -19.23 10.41 -17.15
N MET A 153 -18.09 9.96 -17.67
CA MET A 153 -18.04 8.99 -18.78
C MET A 153 -17.19 7.73 -18.56
N MET A 154 -16.36 7.64 -17.54
CA MET A 154 -15.67 6.39 -17.23
C MET A 154 -16.40 5.63 -16.12
N ASN A 155 -16.61 4.32 -16.37
CA ASN A 155 -17.01 3.38 -15.34
C ASN A 155 -15.90 3.29 -14.27
N GLU A 156 -16.19 2.72 -13.12
CA GLU A 156 -15.21 2.55 -12.03
C GLU A 156 -13.97 1.76 -12.48
N GLU A 157 -14.13 0.89 -13.48
CA GLU A 157 -13.05 0.09 -14.05
C GLU A 157 -12.00 0.96 -14.74
N GLY A 158 -12.39 1.90 -15.62
CA GLY A 158 -11.44 2.78 -16.32
C GLY A 158 -10.68 3.72 -15.40
N ARG A 159 -11.27 4.10 -14.26
CA ARG A 159 -10.59 4.95 -13.26
C ARG A 159 -9.43 4.26 -12.57
N SER A 160 -9.53 2.97 -12.30
CA SER A 160 -8.47 2.24 -11.57
C SER A 160 -7.17 2.13 -12.37
N GLY A 161 -7.24 2.02 -13.70
CA GLY A 161 -6.06 2.05 -14.57
C GLY A 161 -5.32 3.39 -14.54
N GLU A 162 -6.05 4.50 -14.65
CA GLU A 162 -5.48 5.85 -14.55
C GLU A 162 -4.90 6.12 -13.16
N ALA A 163 -5.59 5.69 -12.09
CA ALA A 163 -5.09 5.81 -10.73
C ALA A 163 -3.79 5.01 -10.52
N ALA A 164 -3.72 3.79 -11.05
CA ALA A 164 -2.51 2.97 -11.00
C ALA A 164 -1.35 3.62 -11.76
N ALA A 165 -1.61 4.17 -12.96
CA ALA A 165 -0.61 4.89 -13.74
C ALA A 165 -0.07 6.12 -12.98
N ALA A 166 -0.97 6.91 -12.36
CA ALA A 166 -0.59 8.08 -11.58
C ALA A 166 0.22 7.70 -10.32
N LEU A 167 -0.15 6.63 -9.61
CA LEU A 167 0.62 6.12 -8.47
C LEU A 167 2.00 5.63 -8.89
N ARG A 168 2.11 4.95 -10.03
CA ARG A 168 3.39 4.52 -10.58
C ARG A 168 4.28 5.70 -10.96
N GLU A 169 3.71 6.74 -11.56
CA GLU A 169 4.44 7.97 -11.87
C GLU A 169 4.96 8.65 -10.61
N MET A 170 4.12 8.81 -9.58
CA MET A 170 4.51 9.34 -8.27
C MET A 170 5.65 8.51 -7.65
N ALA A 171 5.54 7.16 -7.67
CA ALA A 171 6.59 6.28 -7.18
C ALA A 171 7.93 6.55 -7.86
N ARG A 172 7.94 6.58 -9.20
CA ARG A 172 9.15 6.82 -10.01
C ARG A 172 9.71 8.21 -9.83
N HIS A 173 8.82 9.21 -9.75
CA HIS A 173 9.24 10.61 -9.60
C HIS A 173 10.01 10.82 -8.30
N HIS A 174 9.53 10.28 -7.20
CA HIS A 174 10.10 10.49 -5.86
C HIS A 174 11.08 9.40 -5.42
N GLY A 175 11.06 8.24 -6.05
CA GLY A 175 11.79 7.07 -5.57
C GLY A 175 11.10 6.40 -4.38
N TRP A 176 9.80 6.66 -4.16
CA TRP A 176 9.03 6.04 -3.09
C TRP A 176 8.59 4.62 -3.47
N ALA A 177 8.50 3.74 -2.47
CA ALA A 177 7.81 2.47 -2.62
C ALA A 177 6.31 2.71 -2.37
N ILE A 178 5.47 2.34 -3.32
CA ILE A 178 4.01 2.48 -3.19
C ILE A 178 3.35 1.11 -3.16
N ILE A 179 2.46 0.90 -2.19
CA ILE A 179 1.65 -0.32 -2.09
C ILE A 179 0.19 0.10 -2.11
N ALA A 180 -0.56 -0.34 -3.11
CA ALA A 180 -1.99 -0.05 -3.20
C ALA A 180 -2.83 -1.32 -3.00
N ALA A 181 -3.81 -1.26 -2.11
CA ALA A 181 -4.81 -2.32 -2.00
C ALA A 181 -5.68 -2.33 -3.27
N ALA A 182 -5.90 -3.52 -3.81
CA ALA A 182 -6.78 -3.75 -4.95
C ALA A 182 -7.86 -4.78 -4.61
N ALA A 183 -9.02 -4.64 -5.21
CA ALA A 183 -10.10 -5.60 -5.07
C ALA A 183 -9.94 -6.74 -6.08
N LEU A 184 -10.47 -7.92 -5.73
CA LEU A 184 -10.65 -9.02 -6.67
C LEU A 184 -12.09 -9.04 -7.20
N LYS A 185 -12.28 -9.56 -8.42
CA LYS A 185 -13.59 -9.85 -8.97
C LYS A 185 -14.29 -10.91 -8.13
N SER A 186 -15.61 -10.78 -7.92
CA SER A 186 -16.36 -11.65 -7.01
C SER A 186 -16.29 -13.13 -7.39
N GLU A 187 -16.29 -13.43 -8.68
CA GLU A 187 -16.17 -14.79 -9.21
C GLU A 187 -14.78 -15.42 -8.99
N ARG A 188 -13.80 -14.60 -8.62
CA ARG A 188 -12.40 -15.03 -8.41
C ARG A 188 -11.95 -15.01 -6.95
N PHE A 189 -12.87 -14.86 -6.00
CA PHE A 189 -12.50 -14.80 -4.57
C PHE A 189 -11.85 -16.08 -4.03
N ASN A 190 -12.10 -17.23 -4.68
CA ASN A 190 -11.55 -18.52 -4.27
C ASN A 190 -10.39 -18.99 -5.16
N ASP A 191 -10.32 -18.49 -6.41
CA ASP A 191 -9.41 -18.98 -7.46
C ASP A 191 -8.55 -17.85 -8.04
N GLY A 192 -8.35 -16.77 -7.31
CA GLY A 192 -7.65 -15.57 -7.75
C GLY A 192 -6.13 -15.76 -7.90
N ASP A 193 -5.74 -16.75 -8.70
CA ASP A 193 -4.33 -17.12 -8.89
C ASP A 193 -3.67 -16.38 -10.07
N ASP A 194 -4.42 -15.58 -10.81
CA ASP A 194 -3.91 -14.86 -11.97
C ASP A 194 -4.28 -13.37 -11.96
N LEU A 195 -3.62 -12.60 -12.82
CA LEU A 195 -3.81 -11.15 -12.93
C LEU A 195 -5.21 -10.76 -13.43
N SER A 196 -5.92 -11.68 -14.10
CA SER A 196 -7.30 -11.46 -14.57
C SER A 196 -8.32 -11.38 -13.43
N ALA A 197 -7.92 -11.83 -12.24
CA ALA A 197 -8.73 -11.77 -11.04
C ALA A 197 -8.86 -10.34 -10.45
N LEU A 198 -8.00 -9.40 -10.84
CA LEU A 198 -8.09 -8.02 -10.37
C LEU A 198 -9.39 -7.36 -10.83
N LEU A 199 -10.05 -6.67 -9.91
CA LEU A 199 -11.19 -5.83 -10.22
C LEU A 199 -10.70 -4.49 -10.77
N GLY A 200 -11.25 -4.09 -11.91
CA GLY A 200 -10.93 -2.82 -12.55
C GLY A 200 -10.50 -2.98 -14.00
N ASP A 201 -9.83 -1.96 -14.52
CA ASP A 201 -9.31 -1.90 -15.87
C ASP A 201 -8.23 -2.98 -16.11
N GLU A 202 -8.27 -3.60 -17.27
CA GLU A 202 -7.25 -4.56 -17.71
C GLU A 202 -5.82 -3.97 -17.71
N ARG A 203 -5.68 -2.65 -17.73
CA ARG A 203 -4.40 -1.95 -17.62
C ARG A 203 -3.78 -1.99 -16.23
N VAL A 204 -4.58 -2.17 -15.18
CA VAL A 204 -4.11 -2.13 -13.77
C VAL A 204 -2.90 -3.05 -13.54
N PRO A 205 -2.91 -4.33 -13.94
CA PRO A 205 -1.74 -5.19 -13.76
C PRO A 205 -0.51 -4.73 -14.57
N TYR A 206 -0.69 -4.05 -15.69
CA TYR A 206 0.43 -3.55 -16.52
C TYR A 206 1.08 -2.29 -15.94
N GLU A 207 0.37 -1.54 -15.12
CA GLU A 207 0.92 -0.38 -14.41
C GLU A 207 1.67 -0.77 -13.12
N ALA A 208 1.42 -1.95 -12.57
CA ALA A 208 2.11 -2.42 -11.38
C ALA A 208 3.45 -3.10 -11.73
N ASP A 209 4.44 -2.88 -10.88
CA ASP A 209 5.73 -3.60 -10.96
C ASP A 209 5.64 -4.97 -10.26
N ARG A 210 4.66 -5.14 -9.36
CA ARG A 210 4.36 -6.40 -8.67
C ARG A 210 2.89 -6.48 -8.27
N VAL A 211 2.32 -7.68 -8.33
CA VAL A 211 1.00 -7.98 -7.77
C VAL A 211 1.12 -9.12 -6.77
N LEU A 212 0.70 -8.85 -5.54
CA LEU A 212 0.61 -9.83 -4.46
C LEU A 212 -0.86 -10.20 -4.26
N VAL A 213 -1.19 -11.46 -4.37
CA VAL A 213 -2.55 -11.95 -4.11
C VAL A 213 -2.56 -12.68 -2.77
N VAL A 214 -3.42 -12.23 -1.86
CA VAL A 214 -3.63 -12.88 -0.57
C VAL A 214 -4.93 -13.67 -0.64
N ASN A 215 -4.83 -14.97 -0.45
CA ASN A 215 -5.99 -15.86 -0.43
C ASN A 215 -6.60 -15.99 0.98
N ARG A 216 -7.70 -16.73 1.10
CA ARG A 216 -8.41 -16.94 2.38
C ARG A 216 -7.61 -17.74 3.41
N THR A 217 -6.64 -18.52 3.00
CA THR A 217 -5.74 -19.24 3.91
C THR A 217 -4.65 -18.34 4.48
N GLY A 218 -4.55 -17.10 4.00
CA GLY A 218 -3.52 -16.16 4.39
C GLY A 218 -2.21 -16.35 3.62
N ASP A 219 -2.16 -17.29 2.67
CA ASP A 219 -1.01 -17.45 1.79
C ASP A 219 -0.92 -16.26 0.83
N VAL A 220 0.29 -15.77 0.62
CA VAL A 220 0.59 -14.70 -0.32
C VAL A 220 1.25 -15.31 -1.54
N ARG A 221 0.69 -15.02 -2.71
CA ARG A 221 1.30 -15.37 -3.99
C ARG A 221 1.77 -14.11 -4.70
N ASP A 222 3.01 -14.15 -5.16
CA ASP A 222 3.57 -13.15 -6.06
C ASP A 222 3.21 -13.56 -7.49
N CYS A 223 2.23 -12.88 -8.06
CA CYS A 223 1.76 -13.16 -9.42
C CYS A 223 2.59 -12.46 -10.49
N GLY A 224 3.68 -11.79 -10.09
CA GLY A 224 4.66 -11.12 -10.96
C GLY A 224 4.04 -10.37 -12.14
N CYS A 225 4.15 -9.06 -12.16
CA CYS A 225 3.92 -8.32 -13.40
C CYS A 225 5.26 -8.15 -14.10
N ALA A 226 5.38 -8.72 -15.27
CA ALA A 226 6.51 -8.72 -16.21
C ALA A 226 7.91 -8.88 -15.57
N PRO A 227 8.73 -9.79 -16.00
CA PRO A 227 10.04 -10.00 -15.41
C PRO A 227 10.80 -8.68 -15.49
N LEU A 228 11.07 -8.08 -14.33
CA LEU A 228 12.25 -7.27 -14.17
C LEU A 228 13.40 -8.24 -14.38
N GLU A 229 13.90 -8.34 -15.61
CA GLU A 229 15.19 -8.96 -15.84
C GLU A 229 16.18 -8.23 -14.96
N VAL A 230 16.49 -8.85 -13.83
CA VAL A 230 17.64 -8.47 -13.02
C VAL A 230 18.86 -8.89 -13.82
N LEU A 231 19.43 -7.94 -14.54
CA LEU A 231 20.78 -8.05 -15.08
C LEU A 231 21.79 -7.76 -13.99
#